data_967a307cb9aa7efd5e8ebc6f6c8f6efc
#
_entry.id   967a307cb9aa7efd5e8ebc6f6c8f6efc
#
_cell.length_a   1.000
_cell.length_b   1.000
_cell.length_c   1.000
_cell.angle_alpha   90.00
_cell.angle_beta   90.00
_cell.angle_gamma   90.00
#
_symmetry.space_group_name_H-M   'P 1'
#
loop_
_entity.id
_entity.type
_entity.pdbx_description
1 polymer ?
#
loop_
_entity_poly.entity_id
_entity_poly.type
_entity_poly.pdbx_seq_one_letter_code
_entity_poly.pdbx_strand_id
1 'polypeptide(L)'
;MKRLNSGFTLIKLTIVVAIIGILAAIAIPQYQNHVAREQVSEALVLASGAKMAIAEYFNTNRTFPADNAEAGLSDAADISDNYVESVTVSVDDGKALITVLFSSTDAHSNLQGGEMTLTAVDTGGSIGFSCVGTTATTDITAYLPSNCAAVTGTGFTPNLSSGITNPVKDWYDPVSYTHLT
;
A
#
# COMPACT_ATOMS: atom_id res chain seq x y z
N MET A 1 65.77 12.23 14.02
CA MET A 1 65.14 10.99 13.57
C MET A 1 63.69 10.96 14.04
N LYS A 2 62.75 11.55 13.31
CA LYS A 2 61.30 11.61 13.67
C LYS A 2 60.45 11.64 12.38
N ARG A 3 60.36 10.53 11.64
CA ARG A 3 59.48 10.48 10.43
C ARG A 3 58.90 9.07 10.15
N LEU A 4 58.67 8.24 11.14
CA LEU A 4 58.13 6.89 10.89
C LEU A 4 56.64 6.70 11.27
N ASN A 5 55.99 7.72 11.88
CA ASN A 5 54.60 7.57 12.34
C ASN A 5 53.52 8.04 11.34
N SER A 6 53.88 8.77 10.27
CA SER A 6 52.90 9.34 9.34
C SER A 6 52.28 8.29 8.40
N GLY A 7 53.05 7.28 7.96
CA GLY A 7 52.53 6.27 7.05
C GLY A 7 51.60 5.29 7.73
N PHE A 8 51.81 4.94 8.98
CA PHE A 8 50.95 4.02 9.73
C PHE A 8 49.58 4.62 10.03
N THR A 9 49.50 5.93 10.26
CA THR A 9 48.23 6.63 10.51
C THR A 9 47.40 6.76 9.21
N LEU A 10 48.05 7.00 8.06
CA LEU A 10 47.37 7.07 6.78
C LEU A 10 46.74 5.73 6.37
N ILE A 11 47.45 4.63 6.54
CA ILE A 11 46.94 3.29 6.24
C ILE A 11 45.72 2.96 7.13
N LYS A 12 45.75 3.25 8.43
CA LYS A 12 44.61 3.06 9.32
C LYS A 12 43.39 3.86 8.88
N LEU A 13 43.62 5.12 8.54
CA LEU A 13 42.51 5.99 8.06
C LEU A 13 41.91 5.47 6.74
N THR A 14 42.76 5.07 5.81
CA THR A 14 42.31 4.56 4.50
C THR A 14 41.48 3.29 4.62
N ILE A 15 41.87 2.36 5.48
CA ILE A 15 41.13 1.11 5.72
C ILE A 15 39.74 1.43 6.33
N VAL A 16 39.66 2.32 7.31
CA VAL A 16 38.41 2.70 7.95
C VAL A 16 37.46 3.34 6.96
N VAL A 17 37.94 4.30 6.14
CA VAL A 17 37.12 4.94 5.12
C VAL A 17 36.67 3.94 4.04
N ALA A 18 37.53 2.99 3.66
CA ALA A 18 37.17 1.95 2.71
C ALA A 18 36.01 1.06 3.23
N ILE A 19 36.07 0.64 4.51
CA ILE A 19 35.02 -0.17 5.13
C ILE A 19 33.72 0.63 5.24
N ILE A 20 33.79 1.89 5.68
CA ILE A 20 32.59 2.77 5.74
C ILE A 20 31.98 2.93 4.35
N GLY A 21 32.79 3.12 3.31
CA GLY A 21 32.32 3.23 1.93
C GLY A 21 31.56 1.99 1.46
N ILE A 22 32.05 0.79 1.76
CA ILE A 22 31.38 -0.46 1.41
C ILE A 22 30.06 -0.61 2.18
N LEU A 23 30.03 -0.32 3.48
CA LEU A 23 28.83 -0.38 4.29
C LEU A 23 27.78 0.64 3.83
N ALA A 24 28.19 1.87 3.53
CA ALA A 24 27.31 2.92 3.03
C ALA A 24 26.68 2.56 1.68
N ALA A 25 27.41 1.90 0.79
CA ALA A 25 26.91 1.47 -0.52
C ALA A 25 25.71 0.50 -0.42
N ILE A 26 25.62 -0.27 0.66
CA ILE A 26 24.50 -1.19 0.90
C ILE A 26 23.40 -0.52 1.74
N ALA A 27 23.80 0.29 2.73
CA ALA A 27 22.87 0.88 3.68
C ALA A 27 21.97 1.94 3.05
N ILE A 28 22.47 2.79 2.15
CA ILE A 28 21.73 3.88 1.55
C ILE A 28 20.51 3.40 0.73
N PRO A 29 20.63 2.45 -0.22
CA PRO A 29 19.46 2.00 -0.97
C PRO A 29 18.42 1.29 -0.10
N GLN A 30 18.84 0.57 0.96
CA GLN A 30 17.90 -0.05 1.88
C GLN A 30 17.11 0.99 2.68
N TYR A 31 17.77 2.06 3.11
CA TYR A 31 17.11 3.16 3.80
C TYR A 31 16.07 3.85 2.90
N GLN A 32 16.38 4.10 1.64
CA GLN A 32 15.45 4.68 0.67
C GLN A 32 14.20 3.81 0.47
N ASN A 33 14.36 2.49 0.34
CA ASN A 33 13.25 1.57 0.23
C ASN A 33 12.37 1.56 1.49
N HIS A 34 12.97 1.73 2.66
CA HIS A 34 12.23 1.80 3.91
C HIS A 34 11.39 3.08 3.99
N VAL A 35 11.98 4.22 3.66
CA VAL A 35 11.27 5.52 3.61
C VAL A 35 10.09 5.47 2.64
N ALA A 36 10.27 4.92 1.44
CA ALA A 36 9.18 4.78 0.48
C ALA A 36 8.02 3.92 1.03
N ARG A 37 8.32 2.81 1.71
CA ARG A 37 7.29 1.96 2.35
C ARG A 37 6.58 2.65 3.50
N GLU A 38 7.26 3.48 4.27
CA GLU A 38 6.64 4.29 5.33
C GLU A 38 5.64 5.28 4.75
N GLN A 39 5.97 5.97 3.66
CA GLN A 39 5.07 6.88 2.97
C GLN A 39 3.84 6.17 2.40
N VAL A 40 4.00 4.97 1.85
CA VAL A 40 2.85 4.14 1.43
C VAL A 40 1.96 3.75 2.62
N SER A 41 2.55 3.46 3.77
CA SER A 41 1.79 3.13 4.98
C SER A 41 0.98 4.33 5.48
N GLU A 42 1.53 5.53 5.41
CA GLU A 42 0.84 6.79 5.72
C GLU A 42 -0.34 7.04 4.76
N ALA A 43 -0.12 6.84 3.45
CA ALA A 43 -1.17 6.91 2.44
C ALA A 43 -2.33 5.94 2.71
N LEU A 44 -2.04 4.72 3.20
CA LEU A 44 -3.06 3.75 3.60
C LEU A 44 -3.85 4.19 4.83
N VAL A 45 -3.21 4.86 5.78
CA VAL A 45 -3.89 5.44 6.95
C VAL A 45 -4.84 6.54 6.50
N LEU A 46 -4.40 7.42 5.59
CA LEU A 46 -5.24 8.48 5.04
C LEU A 46 -6.45 7.90 4.27
N ALA A 47 -6.23 6.87 3.45
CA ALA A 47 -7.28 6.15 2.74
C ALA A 47 -8.27 5.43 3.68
N SER A 48 -7.91 5.17 4.94
CA SER A 48 -8.80 4.48 5.89
C SER A 48 -10.04 5.29 6.22
N GLY A 49 -9.95 6.62 6.20
CA GLY A 49 -11.10 7.52 6.33
C GLY A 49 -12.11 7.33 5.20
N ALA A 50 -11.64 7.26 3.96
CA ALA A 50 -12.48 7.01 2.80
C ALA A 50 -13.11 5.60 2.83
N LYS A 51 -12.39 4.57 3.29
CA LYS A 51 -12.97 3.24 3.48
C LYS A 51 -14.15 3.26 4.44
N MET A 52 -14.03 4.00 5.53
CA MET A 52 -15.06 4.11 6.55
C MET A 52 -16.29 4.82 6.01
N ALA A 53 -16.11 5.93 5.30
CA ALA A 53 -17.18 6.70 4.67
C ALA A 53 -17.93 5.87 3.62
N ILE A 54 -17.21 5.16 2.74
CA ILE A 54 -17.80 4.25 1.75
C ILE A 54 -18.61 3.14 2.43
N ALA A 55 -18.11 2.55 3.51
CA ALA A 55 -18.80 1.49 4.23
C ALA A 55 -20.09 2.00 4.91
N GLU A 56 -20.05 3.20 5.49
CA GLU A 56 -21.22 3.85 6.10
C GLU A 56 -22.28 4.18 5.05
N TYR A 57 -21.88 4.80 3.94
CA TYR A 57 -22.76 5.11 2.84
C TYR A 57 -23.44 3.86 2.27
N PHE A 58 -22.65 2.81 2.00
CA PHE A 58 -23.16 1.55 1.47
C PHE A 58 -24.15 0.85 2.43
N ASN A 59 -23.86 0.86 3.73
CA ASN A 59 -24.78 0.28 4.73
C ASN A 59 -26.16 0.97 4.72
N THR A 60 -26.19 2.27 4.43
CA THR A 60 -27.41 3.06 4.42
C THR A 60 -28.14 2.96 3.07
N ASN A 61 -27.41 3.11 1.96
CA ASN A 61 -27.99 3.27 0.62
C ASN A 61 -27.98 1.99 -0.22
N ARG A 62 -27.21 0.96 0.18
CA ARG A 62 -27.00 -0.30 -0.57
C ARG A 62 -26.38 -0.12 -1.96
N THR A 63 -25.80 1.05 -2.20
CA THR A 63 -25.02 1.41 -3.38
C THR A 63 -23.72 2.07 -2.95
N PHE A 64 -22.70 2.02 -3.77
CA PHE A 64 -21.47 2.74 -3.50
C PHE A 64 -21.61 4.23 -3.87
N PRO A 65 -20.96 5.15 -3.13
CA PRO A 65 -20.96 6.57 -3.44
C PRO A 65 -20.18 6.83 -4.72
N ALA A 66 -20.72 7.70 -5.61
CA ALA A 66 -20.11 7.99 -6.90
C ALA A 66 -18.84 8.85 -6.78
N ASP A 67 -18.72 9.64 -5.73
CA ASP A 67 -17.62 10.58 -5.51
C ASP A 67 -17.40 10.87 -4.01
N ASN A 68 -16.41 11.72 -3.70
CA ASN A 68 -16.09 12.15 -2.34
C ASN A 68 -17.29 12.85 -1.66
N ALA A 69 -17.99 13.71 -2.38
CA ALA A 69 -19.10 14.49 -1.83
C ALA A 69 -20.26 13.58 -1.42
N GLU A 70 -20.62 12.61 -2.26
CA GLU A 70 -21.63 11.62 -1.96
C GLU A 70 -21.24 10.70 -0.81
N ALA A 71 -19.95 10.39 -0.67
CA ALA A 71 -19.39 9.67 0.47
C ALA A 71 -19.38 10.50 1.78
N GLY A 72 -19.73 11.80 1.72
CA GLY A 72 -19.64 12.70 2.88
C GLY A 72 -18.22 13.11 3.23
N LEU A 73 -17.30 13.01 2.28
CA LEU A 73 -15.89 13.40 2.42
C LEU A 73 -15.66 14.81 1.87
N SER A 74 -14.56 15.43 2.27
CA SER A 74 -14.05 16.66 1.66
C SER A 74 -13.67 16.44 0.19
N ASP A 75 -13.43 17.53 -0.54
CA ASP A 75 -12.89 17.47 -1.90
C ASP A 75 -11.57 16.69 -1.93
N ALA A 76 -11.29 15.99 -3.01
CA ALA A 76 -10.15 15.07 -3.10
C ALA A 76 -8.81 15.73 -2.76
N ALA A 77 -8.61 16.98 -3.19
CA ALA A 77 -7.38 17.73 -2.92
C ALA A 77 -7.27 18.22 -1.45
N ASP A 78 -8.38 18.30 -0.72
CA ASP A 78 -8.39 18.65 0.70
C ASP A 78 -8.06 17.44 1.60
N ILE A 79 -8.18 16.22 1.05
CA ILE A 79 -7.72 14.99 1.70
C ILE A 79 -6.30 14.72 1.24
N SER A 80 -5.37 15.48 1.77
CA SER A 80 -3.96 15.45 1.42
C SER A 80 -3.08 15.40 2.66
N ASP A 81 -1.83 15.00 2.48
CA ASP A 81 -0.79 15.00 3.51
C ASP A 81 0.56 15.32 2.86
N ASN A 82 1.66 15.29 3.64
CA ASN A 82 3.00 15.65 3.16
C ASN A 82 3.42 14.91 1.88
N TYR A 83 3.02 13.67 1.72
CA TYR A 83 3.43 12.81 0.60
C TYR A 83 2.26 12.38 -0.30
N VAL A 84 1.03 12.73 0.07
CA VAL A 84 -0.21 12.43 -0.66
C VAL A 84 -0.80 13.72 -1.20
N GLU A 85 -1.00 13.80 -2.50
CA GLU A 85 -1.58 14.94 -3.18
C GLU A 85 -3.11 14.96 -3.08
N SER A 86 -3.73 13.78 -3.19
CA SER A 86 -5.20 13.67 -3.12
C SER A 86 -5.67 12.25 -2.82
N VAL A 87 -6.90 12.16 -2.27
CA VAL A 87 -7.64 10.91 -2.13
C VAL A 87 -8.99 11.06 -2.82
N THR A 88 -9.21 10.31 -3.88
CA THR A 88 -10.41 10.39 -4.72
C THR A 88 -11.24 9.12 -4.58
N VAL A 89 -12.54 9.28 -4.32
CA VAL A 89 -13.53 8.20 -4.40
C VAL A 89 -14.21 8.26 -5.77
N SER A 90 -14.39 7.10 -6.40
CA SER A 90 -15.11 6.95 -7.66
C SER A 90 -15.80 5.59 -7.72
N VAL A 91 -16.67 5.38 -8.68
CA VAL A 91 -17.32 4.06 -8.93
C VAL A 91 -16.97 3.59 -10.33
N ASP A 92 -16.57 2.33 -10.44
CA ASP A 92 -16.34 1.64 -11.69
C ASP A 92 -16.90 0.21 -11.63
N ASP A 93 -17.71 -0.16 -12.62
CA ASP A 93 -18.34 -1.49 -12.75
C ASP A 93 -19.02 -1.97 -11.44
N GLY A 94 -19.73 -1.05 -10.75
CA GLY A 94 -20.44 -1.37 -9.50
C GLY A 94 -19.54 -1.59 -8.28
N LYS A 95 -18.30 -1.18 -8.33
CA LYS A 95 -17.31 -1.22 -7.23
C LYS A 95 -16.90 0.19 -6.89
N ALA A 96 -16.66 0.49 -5.63
CA ALA A 96 -16.04 1.76 -5.27
C ALA A 96 -14.52 1.65 -5.33
N LEU A 97 -13.90 2.68 -5.88
CA LEU A 97 -12.46 2.85 -5.97
C LEU A 97 -12.04 4.02 -5.08
N ILE A 98 -11.01 3.82 -4.28
CA ILE A 98 -10.32 4.87 -3.55
C ILE A 98 -8.95 5.00 -4.20
N THR A 99 -8.73 6.06 -4.97
CA THR A 99 -7.44 6.34 -5.61
C THR A 99 -6.67 7.33 -4.76
N VAL A 100 -5.50 6.94 -4.31
CA VAL A 100 -4.55 7.78 -3.59
C VAL A 100 -3.43 8.15 -4.54
N LEU A 101 -3.28 9.44 -4.82
CA LEU A 101 -2.22 10.00 -5.66
C LEU A 101 -1.07 10.50 -4.77
N PHE A 102 0.14 10.01 -5.01
CA PHE A 102 1.34 10.50 -4.34
C PHE A 102 1.82 11.83 -4.92
N SER A 103 2.28 12.72 -4.04
CA SER A 103 2.82 14.04 -4.44
C SER A 103 3.93 13.88 -5.47
N SER A 104 3.86 14.68 -6.52
CA SER A 104 4.86 14.71 -7.59
C SER A 104 6.16 15.40 -7.17
N THR A 105 6.18 16.11 -6.04
CA THR A 105 7.34 16.89 -5.55
C THR A 105 7.87 16.40 -4.21
N ASP A 106 7.00 16.09 -3.25
CA ASP A 106 7.36 15.87 -1.86
C ASP A 106 7.46 14.39 -1.50
N ALA A 107 6.83 13.51 -2.28
CA ALA A 107 6.97 12.07 -2.10
C ALA A 107 8.38 11.58 -2.47
N HIS A 108 8.77 10.44 -1.95
CA HIS A 108 10.01 9.76 -2.33
C HIS A 108 10.06 9.57 -3.85
N SER A 109 11.23 9.77 -4.46
CA SER A 109 11.43 9.78 -5.93
C SER A 109 10.81 8.56 -6.66
N ASN A 110 10.74 7.41 -5.99
CA ASN A 110 10.15 6.19 -6.54
C ASN A 110 8.62 6.11 -6.36
N LEU A 111 8.00 7.08 -5.69
CA LEU A 111 6.56 7.17 -5.49
C LEU A 111 5.95 8.38 -6.20
N GLN A 112 6.75 9.35 -6.61
CA GLN A 112 6.28 10.59 -7.22
C GLN A 112 5.36 10.37 -8.40
N GLY A 113 4.14 10.92 -8.33
CA GLY A 113 3.12 10.77 -9.36
C GLY A 113 2.57 9.35 -9.50
N GLY A 114 2.95 8.44 -8.61
CA GLY A 114 2.39 7.09 -8.55
C GLY A 114 1.01 7.07 -7.89
N GLU A 115 0.22 6.07 -8.21
CA GLU A 115 -1.13 5.90 -7.68
C GLU A 115 -1.29 4.55 -7.00
N MET A 116 -2.02 4.54 -5.89
CA MET A 116 -2.50 3.34 -5.22
C MET A 116 -4.02 3.35 -5.20
N THR A 117 -4.64 2.27 -5.69
CA THR A 117 -6.09 2.14 -5.72
C THR A 117 -6.55 1.04 -4.77
N LEU A 118 -7.51 1.37 -3.90
CA LEU A 118 -8.21 0.40 -3.09
C LEU A 118 -9.61 0.20 -3.68
N THR A 119 -9.97 -1.04 -3.95
CA THR A 119 -11.27 -1.40 -4.51
C THR A 119 -12.15 -1.99 -3.42
N ALA A 120 -13.34 -1.43 -3.24
CA ALA A 120 -14.39 -1.93 -2.37
C ALA A 120 -15.41 -2.73 -3.18
N VAL A 121 -15.70 -3.95 -2.71
CA VAL A 121 -16.64 -4.87 -3.38
C VAL A 121 -17.67 -5.35 -2.35
N ASP A 122 -18.94 -5.38 -2.74
CA ASP A 122 -19.98 -6.06 -1.93
C ASP A 122 -19.81 -7.59 -2.05
N THR A 123 -19.66 -8.23 -0.92
CA THR A 123 -19.54 -9.70 -0.81
C THR A 123 -20.84 -10.36 -0.32
N GLY A 124 -21.98 -9.66 -0.43
CA GLY A 124 -23.29 -10.20 -0.05
C GLY A 124 -23.62 -10.07 1.45
N GLY A 125 -23.09 -9.05 2.12
CA GLY A 125 -23.36 -8.76 3.55
C GLY A 125 -22.22 -8.05 4.26
N SER A 126 -21.07 -7.97 3.61
CA SER A 126 -19.92 -7.17 4.05
C SER A 126 -19.21 -6.54 2.85
N ILE A 127 -18.41 -5.52 3.11
CA ILE A 127 -17.58 -4.90 2.08
C ILE A 127 -16.18 -5.48 2.18
N GLY A 128 -15.71 -6.10 1.09
CA GLY A 128 -14.32 -6.52 0.93
C GLY A 128 -13.50 -5.38 0.34
N PHE A 129 -12.30 -5.14 0.88
CA PHE A 129 -11.35 -4.19 0.30
C PHE A 129 -10.13 -4.93 -0.23
N SER A 130 -9.76 -4.64 -1.47
CA SER A 130 -8.49 -5.07 -2.07
C SER A 130 -7.68 -3.84 -2.46
N CYS A 131 -6.36 -3.98 -2.52
CA CYS A 131 -5.44 -2.89 -2.82
C CYS A 131 -4.56 -3.29 -4.00
N VAL A 132 -4.35 -2.36 -4.89
CA VAL A 132 -3.46 -2.52 -6.06
C VAL A 132 -2.66 -1.24 -6.28
N GLY A 133 -1.44 -1.39 -6.78
CA GLY A 133 -0.63 -0.27 -7.26
C GLY A 133 -0.74 -0.14 -8.76
N THR A 134 -0.94 1.06 -9.25
CA THR A 134 -0.99 1.34 -10.68
C THR A 134 0.42 1.59 -11.22
N THR A 135 0.73 0.99 -12.37
CA THR A 135 2.00 1.16 -13.07
C THR A 135 1.93 2.20 -14.20
N ALA A 136 0.82 2.95 -14.27
CA ALA A 136 0.55 3.84 -15.41
C ALA A 136 1.57 4.98 -15.56
N THR A 137 2.05 5.56 -14.46
CA THR A 137 2.99 6.67 -14.46
C THR A 137 4.30 6.30 -13.75
N THR A 138 4.19 5.72 -12.55
CA THR A 138 5.33 5.28 -11.75
C THR A 138 5.00 3.92 -11.13
N ASP A 139 5.87 2.93 -11.32
CA ASP A 139 5.67 1.60 -10.71
C ASP A 139 6.02 1.64 -9.22
N ILE A 140 5.00 1.71 -8.40
CA ILE A 140 5.12 1.71 -6.93
C ILE A 140 4.93 0.32 -6.30
N THR A 141 4.73 -0.72 -7.11
CA THR A 141 4.36 -2.07 -6.63
C THR A 141 5.37 -2.69 -5.67
N ALA A 142 6.66 -2.38 -5.84
CA ALA A 142 7.73 -2.84 -4.96
C ALA A 142 7.65 -2.27 -3.53
N TYR A 143 6.93 -1.17 -3.33
CA TYR A 143 6.81 -0.46 -2.05
C TYR A 143 5.48 -0.73 -1.35
N LEU A 144 4.53 -1.34 -2.03
CA LEU A 144 3.23 -1.70 -1.47
C LEU A 144 3.36 -2.81 -0.42
N PRO A 145 2.43 -2.85 0.56
CA PRO A 145 2.32 -3.98 1.46
C PRO A 145 2.02 -5.28 0.71
N SER A 146 2.38 -6.41 1.31
CA SER A 146 2.23 -7.73 0.69
C SER A 146 0.78 -8.15 0.37
N ASN A 147 -0.19 -7.48 0.99
CA ASN A 147 -1.61 -7.68 0.71
C ASN A 147 -2.14 -6.82 -0.46
N CYS A 148 -1.31 -5.92 -1.03
CA CYS A 148 -1.59 -5.20 -2.25
C CYS A 148 -1.00 -5.95 -3.46
N ALA A 149 -1.81 -6.16 -4.49
CA ALA A 149 -1.36 -6.82 -5.72
C ALA A 149 -0.78 -5.82 -6.72
N ALA A 150 0.15 -6.26 -7.55
CA ALA A 150 0.58 -5.50 -8.71
C ALA A 150 -0.43 -5.70 -9.86
N VAL A 151 -0.90 -4.61 -10.48
CA VAL A 151 -1.68 -4.70 -11.72
C VAL A 151 -0.74 -4.68 -12.91
N THR A 152 -0.56 -5.81 -13.54
CA THR A 152 0.13 -5.93 -14.82
C THR A 152 -0.90 -6.00 -15.94
N GLY A 153 -1.26 -4.85 -16.54
CA GLY A 153 -2.05 -4.81 -17.77
C GLY A 153 -3.54 -4.45 -17.60
N THR A 154 -4.14 -4.03 -18.69
CA THR A 154 -5.52 -3.59 -18.87
C THR A 154 -6.51 -4.72 -18.59
N GLY A 155 -6.97 -4.81 -17.36
CA GLY A 155 -8.00 -5.78 -16.99
C GLY A 155 -7.88 -6.21 -15.54
N PHE A 156 -8.37 -5.37 -14.64
CA PHE A 156 -8.49 -5.75 -13.24
C PHE A 156 -9.63 -6.78 -13.10
N THR A 157 -9.25 -8.05 -12.95
CA THR A 157 -10.11 -9.02 -12.28
C THR A 157 -9.53 -9.21 -10.88
N PRO A 158 -10.19 -8.72 -9.81
CA PRO A 158 -9.74 -9.03 -8.46
C PRO A 158 -9.75 -10.55 -8.30
N ASN A 159 -8.58 -11.16 -8.14
CA ASN A 159 -8.50 -12.58 -7.81
C ASN A 159 -8.89 -12.76 -6.35
N LEU A 160 -10.20 -12.77 -6.10
CA LEU A 160 -10.78 -13.12 -4.80
C LEU A 160 -10.65 -14.64 -4.50
N SER A 161 -10.04 -15.41 -5.42
CA SER A 161 -10.03 -16.87 -5.30
C SER A 161 -8.74 -17.48 -4.74
N SER A 162 -7.70 -16.68 -4.44
CA SER A 162 -6.51 -17.24 -3.81
C SER A 162 -6.37 -16.80 -2.36
N GLY A 163 -7.08 -17.48 -1.45
CA GLY A 163 -6.73 -17.44 -0.04
C GLY A 163 -7.85 -17.26 0.99
N ILE A 164 -9.10 -17.07 0.57
CA ILE A 164 -10.24 -17.26 1.47
C ILE A 164 -10.92 -18.58 1.09
N THR A 165 -10.28 -19.69 1.41
CA THR A 165 -11.02 -20.89 1.72
C THR A 165 -11.90 -20.51 2.90
N ASN A 166 -13.21 -20.48 2.63
CA ASN A 166 -14.25 -20.06 3.56
C ASN A 166 -14.08 -20.79 4.92
N PRO A 167 -13.57 -20.14 5.98
CA PRO A 167 -13.39 -20.82 7.27
C PRO A 167 -14.72 -21.15 7.95
N VAL A 168 -15.84 -20.71 7.38
CA VAL A 168 -17.17 -20.95 7.93
C VAL A 168 -17.69 -22.33 7.54
N LYS A 169 -17.16 -22.98 6.51
CA LYS A 169 -17.64 -24.29 6.07
C LYS A 169 -17.15 -25.46 6.95
N ASP A 170 -16.01 -25.25 7.65
CA ASP A 170 -15.44 -26.29 8.51
C ASP A 170 -16.01 -26.31 9.95
N TRP A 171 -16.84 -25.31 10.31
CA TRP A 171 -17.50 -25.26 11.62
C TRP A 171 -18.88 -25.94 11.65
N TYR A 172 -19.44 -26.28 10.49
CA TYR A 172 -20.72 -26.96 10.34
C TYR A 172 -20.60 -28.37 9.72
N ASP A 173 -19.49 -29.06 9.95
CA ASP A 173 -19.48 -30.50 9.73
C ASP A 173 -20.21 -31.15 10.91
N PRO A 174 -21.44 -31.66 10.71
CA PRO A 174 -22.10 -32.40 11.77
C PRO A 174 -21.25 -33.64 12.03
N VAL A 175 -20.54 -33.64 13.15
CA VAL A 175 -19.85 -34.83 13.63
C VAL A 175 -20.82 -36.01 13.53
N SER A 176 -20.54 -36.87 12.57
CA SER A 176 -21.24 -38.13 12.40
C SER A 176 -20.98 -38.97 13.63
N TYR A 177 -21.89 -38.92 14.59
CA TYR A 177 -21.95 -39.89 15.68
C TYR A 177 -22.39 -41.22 15.09
N THR A 178 -21.44 -42.01 14.62
CA THR A 178 -21.69 -43.44 14.40
C THR A 178 -21.71 -44.10 15.75
N HIS A 179 -22.91 -44.51 16.16
CA HIS A 179 -23.18 -45.33 17.31
C HIS A 179 -22.32 -46.59 17.28
N LEU A 180 -21.59 -46.81 18.38
CA LEU A 180 -21.11 -48.12 18.77
C LEU A 180 -22.30 -48.85 19.45
N THR A 181 -22.82 -49.85 18.77
CA THR A 181 -23.56 -50.96 19.39
C THR A 181 -22.64 -52.15 19.51
#